data_46f396f3f8babd1784643033e77b6cb9
#
_entry.id   46f396f3f8babd1784643033e77b6cb9
#
_cell.length_a   1.000
_cell.length_b   1.000
_cell.length_c   1.000
_cell.angle_alpha   90.00
_cell.angle_beta   90.00
_cell.angle_gamma   90.00
#
_symmetry.space_group_name_H-M   'P 1'
#
loop_
_entity.id
_entity.type
_entity.pdbx_description
1 polymer ?
#
loop_
_entity_poly.entity_id
_entity_poly.type
_entity_poly.pdbx_seq_one_letter_code
_entity_poly.pdbx_strand_id
1 'polypeptide(L)'
;MIFSASAGKETDTTLFKTTQADPQAEQIVFKENNKQSLHKVYNKAIDFALQEDVERLVLVHDDVILESYSERKLDKLFKKFDVIGCAGTTEVNLKLPALWHLMGGWFGSGNLHGAVAHGDEERKHMTAFGEYPKRVVLLDGVFLAI
;
A
#
# COMPACT_ATOMS: atom_id res chain seq x y z
N MET A 1 13.38 1.03 2.52
CA MET A 1 13.21 -0.31 1.85
C MET A 1 11.79 -0.44 1.34
N ILE A 2 11.61 -0.87 0.10
CA ILE A 2 10.29 -1.26 -0.44
C ILE A 2 10.24 -2.78 -0.46
N PHE A 3 9.14 -3.37 -0.02
CA PHE A 3 8.95 -4.82 0.03
C PHE A 3 7.63 -5.22 -0.63
N SER A 4 7.67 -6.27 -1.43
CA SER A 4 6.50 -6.88 -2.05
C SER A 4 6.55 -8.40 -1.96
N ALA A 5 5.39 -9.05 -2.06
CA ALA A 5 5.30 -10.51 -2.08
C ALA A 5 4.43 -10.96 -3.25
N SER A 6 4.98 -11.85 -4.08
CA SER A 6 4.30 -12.42 -5.25
C SER A 6 4.09 -13.91 -5.14
N ALA A 7 2.97 -14.42 -5.65
CA ALA A 7 2.72 -15.85 -5.80
C ALA A 7 3.61 -16.50 -6.90
N GLY A 8 4.13 -15.71 -7.82
CA GLY A 8 5.03 -16.10 -8.91
C GLY A 8 6.43 -15.52 -8.76
N LYS A 9 7.08 -15.29 -9.91
CA LYS A 9 8.37 -14.60 -10.00
C LYS A 9 8.18 -13.10 -9.98
N GLU A 10 9.15 -12.36 -9.44
CA GLU A 10 9.13 -10.90 -9.42
C GLU A 10 8.99 -10.30 -10.82
N THR A 11 9.70 -10.87 -11.82
CA THR A 11 9.68 -10.42 -13.21
C THR A 11 8.31 -10.48 -13.87
N ASP A 12 7.38 -11.27 -13.33
CA ASP A 12 6.03 -11.40 -13.86
C ASP A 12 5.08 -10.34 -13.28
N THR A 13 5.49 -9.66 -12.22
CA THR A 13 4.66 -8.68 -11.49
C THR A 13 4.54 -7.34 -12.21
N THR A 14 3.43 -6.67 -12.04
CA THR A 14 3.22 -5.31 -12.55
C THR A 14 4.19 -4.33 -11.87
N LEU A 15 4.36 -4.46 -10.56
CA LEU A 15 5.26 -3.62 -9.78
C LEU A 15 6.69 -3.67 -10.34
N PHE A 16 7.25 -4.87 -10.57
CA PHE A 16 8.59 -5.03 -11.13
C PHE A 16 8.71 -4.39 -12.51
N LYS A 17 7.80 -4.71 -13.43
CA LYS A 17 7.83 -4.22 -14.83
C LYS A 17 7.79 -2.70 -14.91
N THR A 18 6.98 -2.06 -14.06
CA THR A 18 6.78 -0.60 -14.10
C THR A 18 7.87 0.17 -13.33
N THR A 19 8.58 -0.49 -12.42
CA THR A 19 9.65 0.16 -11.64
C THR A 19 11.05 -0.04 -12.21
N GLN A 20 11.23 -0.86 -13.26
CA GLN A 20 12.55 -1.12 -13.88
C GLN A 20 13.29 0.15 -14.36
N ALA A 21 12.56 1.17 -14.76
CA ALA A 21 13.12 2.46 -15.18
C ALA A 21 13.29 3.45 -14.00
N ASP A 22 12.84 3.08 -12.80
CA ASP A 22 12.89 3.93 -11.62
C ASP A 22 14.19 3.67 -10.84
N PRO A 23 14.99 4.70 -10.50
CA PRO A 23 16.15 4.56 -9.63
C PRO A 23 15.86 3.90 -8.28
N GLN A 24 14.61 3.89 -7.85
CA GLN A 24 14.16 3.24 -6.60
C GLN A 24 13.91 1.74 -6.75
N ALA A 25 13.89 1.20 -7.97
CA ALA A 25 13.70 -0.23 -8.22
C ALA A 25 14.77 -1.10 -7.53
N GLU A 26 16.00 -0.60 -7.40
CA GLU A 26 17.09 -1.26 -6.67
C GLU A 26 16.80 -1.46 -5.17
N GLN A 27 15.83 -0.72 -4.63
CA GLN A 27 15.44 -0.80 -3.22
C GLN A 27 14.26 -1.76 -2.97
N ILE A 28 13.72 -2.38 -4.02
CA ILE A 28 12.57 -3.27 -3.90
C ILE A 28 13.04 -4.69 -3.61
N VAL A 29 12.58 -5.23 -2.49
CA VAL A 29 12.79 -6.62 -2.08
C VAL A 29 11.53 -7.41 -2.37
N PHE A 30 11.64 -8.44 -3.20
CA PHE A 30 10.53 -9.32 -3.54
C PHE A 30 10.59 -10.66 -2.80
N LYS A 31 9.48 -11.07 -2.20
CA LYS A 31 9.28 -12.45 -1.75
C LYS A 31 8.58 -13.23 -2.86
N GLU A 32 9.36 -13.86 -3.72
CA GLU A 32 8.86 -14.71 -4.80
C GLU A 32 8.24 -16.02 -4.32
N ASN A 33 7.41 -16.60 -5.19
CA ASN A 33 6.77 -17.91 -4.97
C ASN A 33 6.11 -18.04 -3.59
N ASN A 34 5.52 -16.93 -3.15
CA ASN A 34 4.91 -16.85 -1.83
C ASN A 34 3.64 -17.72 -1.77
N LYS A 35 3.59 -18.63 -0.78
CA LYS A 35 2.44 -19.49 -0.47
C LYS A 35 1.79 -19.13 0.87
N GLN A 36 2.27 -18.10 1.52
CA GLN A 36 1.75 -17.64 2.81
C GLN A 36 0.74 -16.51 2.58
N SER A 37 -0.17 -16.32 3.54
CA SER A 37 -1.04 -15.16 3.52
C SER A 37 -0.24 -13.86 3.65
N LEU A 38 -0.72 -12.81 2.99
CA LEU A 38 -0.01 -11.54 2.87
C LEU A 38 0.39 -10.95 4.23
N HIS A 39 -0.54 -10.97 5.21
CA HIS A 39 -0.24 -10.48 6.56
C HIS A 39 0.93 -11.21 7.25
N LYS A 40 1.09 -12.53 7.03
CA LYS A 40 2.22 -13.28 7.59
C LYS A 40 3.54 -12.88 6.95
N VAL A 41 3.53 -12.61 5.65
CA VAL A 41 4.72 -12.17 4.93
C VAL A 41 5.09 -10.74 5.30
N TYR A 42 4.11 -9.85 5.42
CA TYR A 42 4.32 -8.47 5.83
C TYR A 42 4.84 -8.38 7.27
N ASN A 43 4.33 -9.19 8.20
CA ASN A 43 4.88 -9.24 9.56
C ASN A 43 6.36 -9.65 9.55
N LYS A 44 6.75 -10.63 8.73
CA LYS A 44 8.18 -11.01 8.59
C LYS A 44 9.03 -9.89 8.00
N ALA A 45 8.48 -9.11 7.05
CA ALA A 45 9.19 -7.96 6.50
C ALA A 45 9.35 -6.86 7.55
N ILE A 46 8.37 -6.65 8.41
CA ILE A 46 8.46 -5.73 9.56
C ILE A 46 9.52 -6.21 10.55
N ASP A 47 9.48 -7.50 10.95
CA ASP A 47 10.47 -8.08 11.85
C ASP A 47 11.89 -7.94 11.29
N PHE A 48 12.08 -8.20 10.00
CA PHE A 48 13.36 -8.01 9.31
C PHE A 48 13.80 -6.54 9.33
N ALA A 49 12.90 -5.62 8.98
CA ALA A 49 13.19 -4.19 8.97
C ALA A 49 13.63 -3.67 10.36
N LEU A 50 12.99 -4.17 11.42
CA LEU A 50 13.37 -3.84 12.80
C LEU A 50 14.75 -4.41 13.19
N GLN A 51 15.09 -5.63 12.74
CA GLN A 51 16.38 -6.26 13.00
C GLN A 51 17.53 -5.56 12.28
N GLU A 52 17.30 -5.10 11.06
CA GLU A 52 18.30 -4.44 10.21
C GLU A 52 18.31 -2.91 10.38
N ASP A 53 17.60 -2.37 11.37
CA ASP A 53 17.50 -0.93 11.66
C ASP A 53 17.08 -0.11 10.43
N VAL A 54 16.12 -0.64 9.66
CA VAL A 54 15.60 0.03 8.47
C VAL A 54 14.73 1.20 8.91
N GLU A 55 15.17 2.42 8.61
CA GLU A 55 14.48 3.65 8.99
C GLU A 55 13.04 3.75 8.45
N ARG A 56 12.80 3.15 7.27
CA ARG A 56 11.48 3.20 6.61
C ARG A 56 11.21 1.94 5.81
N LEU A 57 10.06 1.34 6.05
CA LEU A 57 9.56 0.20 5.29
C LEU A 57 8.30 0.59 4.51
N VAL A 58 8.27 0.26 3.22
CA VAL A 58 7.08 0.37 2.37
C VAL A 58 6.66 -1.02 1.95
N LEU A 59 5.45 -1.42 2.35
CA LEU A 59 4.81 -2.66 1.95
C LEU A 59 3.84 -2.35 0.80
N VAL A 60 3.98 -3.05 -0.32
CA VAL A 60 3.17 -2.78 -1.52
C VAL A 60 2.80 -4.08 -2.22
N HIS A 61 1.59 -4.13 -2.80
CA HIS A 61 1.15 -5.27 -3.61
C HIS A 61 1.97 -5.38 -4.91
N ASP A 62 2.08 -6.58 -5.44
CA ASP A 62 2.88 -6.89 -6.63
C ASP A 62 2.17 -6.53 -7.96
N ASP A 63 0.87 -6.22 -7.91
CA ASP A 63 0.03 -5.78 -9.03
C ASP A 63 -0.15 -4.26 -9.11
N VAL A 64 0.63 -3.50 -8.36
CA VAL A 64 0.56 -2.03 -8.27
C VAL A 64 1.56 -1.34 -9.21
N ILE A 65 1.16 -0.19 -9.74
CA ILE A 65 2.04 0.78 -10.42
C ILE A 65 2.31 1.94 -9.45
N LEU A 66 3.58 2.19 -9.13
CA LEU A 66 4.00 3.31 -8.28
C LEU A 66 4.23 4.58 -9.11
N GLU A 67 3.18 5.29 -9.50
CA GLU A 67 3.29 6.43 -10.41
C GLU A 67 3.87 7.70 -9.79
N SER A 68 3.61 7.94 -8.54
CA SER A 68 3.99 9.19 -7.87
C SER A 68 4.62 8.96 -6.50
N TYR A 69 5.30 7.83 -6.36
CA TYR A 69 6.08 7.55 -5.18
C TYR A 69 7.13 8.65 -4.98
N SER A 70 7.27 9.09 -3.74
CA SER A 70 8.26 10.12 -3.40
C SER A 70 8.58 10.05 -1.91
N GLU A 71 9.82 9.75 -1.59
CA GLU A 71 10.34 9.75 -0.22
C GLU A 71 10.11 11.11 0.45
N ARG A 72 10.35 12.21 -0.27
CA ARG A 72 10.11 13.56 0.25
C ARG A 72 8.64 13.81 0.65
N LYS A 73 7.68 13.19 -0.06
CA LYS A 73 6.26 13.28 0.34
C LYS A 73 6.00 12.46 1.59
N LEU A 74 6.58 11.26 1.68
CA LEU A 74 6.48 10.42 2.87
C LEU A 74 7.09 11.10 4.09
N ASP A 75 8.27 11.72 3.99
CA ASP A 75 8.92 12.47 5.08
C ASP A 75 8.01 13.54 5.69
N LYS A 76 7.26 14.24 4.83
CA LYS A 76 6.31 15.25 5.30
C LYS A 76 5.12 14.64 6.04
N LEU A 77 4.67 13.47 5.60
CA LEU A 77 3.54 12.77 6.21
C LEU A 77 3.95 12.08 7.51
N PHE A 78 5.15 11.50 7.60
CA PHE A 78 5.70 10.90 8.82
C PHE A 78 5.89 11.89 9.97
N LYS A 79 5.92 13.20 9.69
CA LYS A 79 5.85 14.22 10.76
C LYS A 79 4.50 14.25 11.50
N LYS A 80 3.46 13.60 10.96
CA LYS A 80 2.09 13.65 11.46
C LYS A 80 1.48 12.27 11.72
N PHE A 81 1.99 11.24 11.06
CA PHE A 81 1.42 9.89 11.04
C PHE A 81 2.54 8.86 11.16
N ASP A 82 2.32 7.81 11.93
CA ASP A 82 3.26 6.71 12.11
C ASP A 82 3.13 5.64 11.01
N VAL A 83 1.92 5.51 10.44
CA VAL A 83 1.62 4.61 9.33
C VAL A 83 0.84 5.36 8.27
N ILE A 84 1.21 5.19 7.00
CA ILE A 84 0.63 5.90 5.86
C ILE A 84 0.13 4.88 4.84
N GLY A 85 -1.09 5.07 4.34
CA GLY A 85 -1.68 4.27 3.25
C GLY A 85 -2.38 5.16 2.22
N CYS A 86 -2.76 4.56 1.09
CA CYS A 86 -3.44 5.29 0.01
C CYS A 86 -4.95 5.45 0.25
N ALA A 87 -5.57 4.51 0.95
CA ALA A 87 -6.99 4.50 1.25
C ALA A 87 -7.27 3.88 2.62
N GLY A 88 -8.38 4.28 3.22
CA GLY A 88 -8.78 3.75 4.52
C GLY A 88 -10.13 4.28 4.97
N THR A 89 -10.51 3.95 6.20
CA THR A 89 -11.79 4.35 6.78
C THR A 89 -11.65 4.82 8.22
N THR A 90 -12.49 5.78 8.62
CA THR A 90 -12.63 6.22 10.02
C THR A 90 -13.56 5.34 10.84
N GLU A 91 -14.31 4.43 10.19
CA GLU A 91 -15.19 3.46 10.85
C GLU A 91 -14.97 2.07 10.26
N VAL A 92 -15.02 1.04 11.08
CA VAL A 92 -14.87 -0.35 10.66
C VAL A 92 -15.87 -1.25 11.36
N ASN A 93 -16.47 -2.17 10.62
CA ASN A 93 -17.21 -3.28 11.20
C ASN A 93 -16.20 -4.36 11.66
N LEU A 94 -16.01 -4.47 12.97
CA LEU A 94 -15.05 -5.42 13.55
C LEU A 94 -15.35 -6.90 13.24
N LYS A 95 -16.58 -7.23 12.83
CA LYS A 95 -16.94 -8.59 12.39
C LYS A 95 -16.50 -8.87 10.95
N LEU A 96 -16.36 -7.83 10.12
CA LEU A 96 -16.04 -7.92 8.69
C LEU A 96 -15.06 -6.80 8.29
N PRO A 97 -13.88 -6.70 8.91
CA PRO A 97 -12.94 -5.60 8.65
C PRO A 97 -12.43 -5.59 7.21
N ALA A 98 -12.34 -6.74 6.55
CA ALA A 98 -11.91 -6.83 5.14
C ALA A 98 -12.89 -6.16 4.15
N LEU A 99 -14.13 -5.91 4.56
CA LEU A 99 -15.15 -5.25 3.76
C LEU A 99 -15.27 -3.76 4.09
N TRP A 100 -14.19 -3.13 4.58
CA TRP A 100 -14.15 -1.72 4.97
C TRP A 100 -14.68 -0.76 3.89
N HIS A 101 -14.39 -1.04 2.62
CA HIS A 101 -14.81 -0.24 1.48
C HIS A 101 -16.33 -0.26 1.24
N LEU A 102 -17.05 -1.26 1.76
CA LEU A 102 -18.49 -1.33 1.68
C LEU A 102 -19.19 -0.54 2.79
N MET A 103 -18.46 -0.12 3.82
CA MET A 103 -19.01 0.70 4.91
C MET A 103 -19.43 2.10 4.45
N GLY A 104 -18.99 2.51 3.25
CA GLY A 104 -19.33 3.78 2.61
C GLY A 104 -20.76 3.91 2.15
N GLY A 105 -21.51 2.81 2.06
CA GLY A 105 -22.81 2.81 1.38
C GLY A 105 -22.69 3.17 -0.10
N TRP A 106 -23.77 3.08 -0.86
CA TRP A 106 -23.80 3.37 -2.31
C TRP A 106 -23.50 4.85 -2.66
N PHE A 107 -23.54 5.75 -1.70
CA PHE A 107 -23.34 7.21 -1.89
C PHE A 107 -22.20 7.82 -1.10
N GLY A 108 -21.17 7.02 -0.77
CA GLY A 108 -19.97 7.52 -0.12
C GLY A 108 -20.28 8.07 1.26
N SER A 109 -20.25 7.24 2.28
CA SER A 109 -20.22 7.77 3.64
C SER A 109 -18.97 8.60 3.79
N GLY A 110 -19.04 9.70 4.51
CA GLY A 110 -17.88 10.52 4.87
C GLY A 110 -16.79 9.79 5.66
N ASN A 111 -16.88 8.47 5.75
CA ASN A 111 -15.99 7.60 6.49
C ASN A 111 -14.85 7.00 5.64
N LEU A 112 -14.97 6.99 4.30
CA LEU A 112 -13.91 6.56 3.41
C LEU A 112 -13.01 7.73 3.04
N HIS A 113 -11.69 7.52 3.08
CA HIS A 113 -10.69 8.54 2.81
C HIS A 113 -9.55 8.00 1.95
N GLY A 114 -9.01 8.86 1.08
CA GLY A 114 -7.90 8.53 0.20
C GLY A 114 -8.26 8.44 -1.26
N ALA A 115 -7.36 7.88 -2.07
CA ALA A 115 -7.58 7.69 -3.50
C ALA A 115 -6.83 6.46 -4.00
N VAL A 116 -7.45 5.76 -4.96
CA VAL A 116 -6.88 4.61 -5.67
C VAL A 116 -7.19 4.75 -7.15
N ALA A 117 -6.18 4.57 -8.00
CA ALA A 117 -6.38 4.45 -9.42
C ALA A 117 -6.52 2.97 -9.81
N HIS A 118 -7.45 2.69 -10.69
CA HIS A 118 -7.70 1.35 -11.24
C HIS A 118 -7.47 1.37 -12.75
N GLY A 119 -7.04 0.25 -13.31
CA GLY A 119 -6.81 0.11 -14.74
C GLY A 119 -5.35 -0.23 -15.06
N ASP A 120 -4.97 0.05 -16.28
CA ASP A 120 -3.63 -0.15 -16.83
C ASP A 120 -2.98 1.20 -17.19
N GLU A 121 -1.83 1.15 -17.84
CA GLU A 121 -1.11 2.36 -18.27
C GLU A 121 -1.88 3.20 -19.30
N GLU A 122 -2.77 2.58 -20.09
CA GLU A 122 -3.52 3.26 -21.14
C GLU A 122 -4.87 3.80 -20.66
N ARG A 123 -5.50 3.12 -19.68
CA ARG A 123 -6.85 3.44 -19.21
C ARG A 123 -6.91 3.43 -17.69
N LYS A 124 -6.84 4.61 -17.10
CA LYS A 124 -6.90 4.79 -15.65
C LYS A 124 -8.23 5.40 -15.23
N HIS A 125 -8.80 4.84 -14.18
CA HIS A 125 -9.95 5.40 -13.50
C HIS A 125 -9.57 5.70 -12.05
N MET A 126 -9.64 6.97 -11.67
CA MET A 126 -9.37 7.40 -10.29
C MET A 126 -10.64 7.34 -9.46
N THR A 127 -10.61 6.61 -8.36
CA THR A 127 -11.62 6.67 -7.31
C THR A 127 -11.03 7.43 -6.13
N ALA A 128 -11.59 8.60 -5.84
CA ALA A 128 -11.22 9.40 -4.68
C ALA A 128 -12.36 9.41 -3.65
N PHE A 129 -12.01 9.31 -2.38
CA PHE A 129 -12.93 9.24 -1.26
C PHE A 129 -12.61 10.35 -0.26
N GLY A 130 -13.61 11.08 0.20
CA GLY A 130 -13.52 12.01 1.31
C GLY A 130 -12.30 12.94 1.27
N GLU A 131 -11.89 13.39 2.44
CA GLU A 131 -10.71 14.27 2.61
C GLU A 131 -9.43 13.46 2.82
N TYR A 132 -8.30 13.93 2.31
CA TYR A 132 -6.97 13.39 2.62
C TYR A 132 -5.90 14.50 2.64
N PRO A 133 -4.84 14.41 3.49
CA PRO A 133 -4.58 13.32 4.44
C PRO A 133 -5.53 13.35 5.64
N LYS A 134 -5.95 12.18 6.10
CA LYS A 134 -6.88 11.97 7.22
C LYS A 134 -6.39 10.87 8.14
N ARG A 135 -6.59 11.02 9.46
CA ARG A 135 -6.43 9.90 10.41
C ARG A 135 -7.59 8.95 10.24
N VAL A 136 -7.27 7.67 10.13
CA VAL A 136 -8.23 6.58 9.91
C VAL A 136 -7.98 5.47 10.94
N VAL A 137 -8.95 4.59 11.12
CA VAL A 137 -8.83 3.44 12.04
C VAL A 137 -8.44 2.15 11.32
N LEU A 138 -8.57 2.14 9.99
CA LEU A 138 -8.14 1.03 9.15
C LEU A 138 -7.59 1.58 7.84
N LEU A 139 -6.46 1.05 7.41
CA LEU A 139 -5.84 1.31 6.10
C LEU A 139 -5.97 0.10 5.20
N ASP A 140 -6.12 0.34 3.91
CA ASP A 140 -6.00 -0.70 2.89
C ASP A 140 -4.55 -1.16 2.76
N GLY A 141 -4.37 -2.48 2.59
CA GLY A 141 -3.04 -3.10 2.53
C GLY A 141 -2.32 -2.97 1.18
N VAL A 142 -2.94 -2.33 0.18
CA VAL A 142 -2.37 -2.19 -1.17
C VAL A 142 -1.04 -1.42 -1.17
N PHE A 143 -0.93 -0.44 -0.29
CA PHE A 143 0.28 0.33 -0.02
C PHE A 143 0.29 0.78 1.44
N LEU A 144 1.34 0.43 2.18
CA LEU A 144 1.55 0.86 3.55
C LEU A 144 3.01 1.31 3.72
N ALA A 145 3.23 2.53 4.20
CA ALA A 145 4.53 3.01 4.63
C ALA A 145 4.55 3.16 6.16
N ILE A 146 5.62 2.64 6.77
CA ILE A 146 5.81 2.55 8.23
C ILE A 146 7.17 3.14 8.57
#